data_7e41d6a607db790e6d36792b43f9a520
#
_entry.id   7e41d6a607db790e6d36792b43f9a520
#
_cell.length_a   1.000
_cell.length_b   1.000
_cell.length_c   1.000
_cell.angle_alpha   90.00
_cell.angle_beta   90.00
_cell.angle_gamma   90.00
#
_symmetry.space_group_name_H-M   'P 1'
#
loop_
_entity.id
_entity.type
_entity.pdbx_description
1 polymer ?
#
loop_
_entity_poly.entity_id
_entity_poly.type
_entity_poly.pdbx_seq_one_letter_code
_entity_poly.pdbx_strand_id
1 'polypeptide(L)'
;MNKVHMMTAGALALGLLAGCNQGNTLSVTGGEPVSYQCEQGKKVQVRYFSLSDESLSFIKLSLPDGKDYTLPQAVSASGARYTDEHEAVWWNKGDEGFVELRDQDGEWQTAYNDCKQQ
;
A
#
# COMPACT_ATOMS: atom_id res chain seq x y z
N MET A 1 73.86 -15.14 26.35
CA MET A 1 73.46 -14.00 25.52
C MET A 1 72.09 -14.28 24.94
N ASN A 2 71.18 -13.68 25.52
CA ASN A 2 69.81 -13.96 25.14
C ASN A 2 69.30 -12.98 24.13
N LYS A 3 68.87 -13.51 23.06
CA LYS A 3 68.22 -12.72 22.00
C LYS A 3 66.74 -12.74 22.25
N VAL A 4 66.23 -11.63 22.58
CA VAL A 4 64.81 -11.47 22.67
C VAL A 4 64.30 -11.21 21.28
N HIS A 5 63.51 -12.11 20.80
CA HIS A 5 62.82 -11.90 19.55
C HIS A 5 61.48 -11.27 19.84
N MET A 6 61.36 -10.05 19.44
CA MET A 6 60.10 -9.40 19.45
C MET A 6 59.26 -9.93 18.30
N MET A 7 58.29 -10.67 18.66
CA MET A 7 57.25 -11.06 17.72
C MET A 7 56.34 -9.86 17.52
N THR A 8 56.47 -9.27 16.40
CA THR A 8 55.50 -8.27 15.97
C THR A 8 54.21 -9.00 15.67
N ALA A 9 53.27 -8.80 16.52
CA ALA A 9 51.92 -9.22 16.26
C ALA A 9 51.39 -8.37 15.12
N GLY A 10 51.15 -9.00 14.00
CA GLY A 10 50.46 -8.35 12.89
C GLY A 10 49.06 -7.95 13.32
N ALA A 11 48.80 -6.69 13.28
CA ALA A 11 47.46 -6.22 13.46
C ALA A 11 46.66 -6.68 12.25
N LEU A 12 45.79 -7.63 12.46
CA LEU A 12 44.73 -7.88 11.50
C LEU A 12 43.78 -6.68 11.54
N ALA A 13 43.91 -5.88 10.53
CA ALA A 13 42.86 -4.96 10.24
C ALA A 13 41.66 -5.78 9.74
N LEU A 14 40.76 -6.07 10.63
CA LEU A 14 39.43 -6.52 10.21
C LEU A 14 38.81 -5.37 9.49
N GLY A 15 38.82 -5.45 8.18
CA GLY A 15 37.99 -4.61 7.38
C GLY A 15 36.57 -4.91 7.77
N LEU A 16 35.97 -3.99 8.51
CA LEU A 16 34.55 -4.00 8.72
C LEU A 16 33.90 -3.79 7.36
N LEU A 17 33.50 -4.90 6.78
CA LEU A 17 32.53 -4.84 5.71
C LEU A 17 31.22 -4.44 6.35
N ALA A 18 31.07 -3.16 6.58
CA ALA A 18 29.77 -2.62 6.80
C ALA A 18 29.01 -2.85 5.52
N GLY A 19 28.19 -3.87 5.50
CA GLY A 19 27.24 -4.08 4.43
C GLY A 19 26.27 -2.93 4.45
N CYS A 20 26.61 -1.88 3.76
CA CYS A 20 25.79 -0.72 3.68
C CYS A 20 24.75 -0.91 2.61
N ASN A 21 23.66 -1.58 2.95
CA ASN A 21 22.41 -1.35 2.26
C ASN A 21 21.83 -0.04 2.77
N GLN A 22 22.44 1.03 2.39
CA GLN A 22 22.05 2.35 2.79
C GLN A 22 20.93 2.82 1.88
N GLY A 23 19.71 2.82 2.42
CA GLY A 23 18.72 3.75 1.98
C GLY A 23 17.93 3.42 0.74
N ASN A 24 18.09 2.26 0.13
CA ASN A 24 17.22 1.83 -0.99
C ASN A 24 16.29 0.69 -0.59
N THR A 25 15.98 0.61 0.69
CA THR A 25 15.00 -0.35 1.17
C THR A 25 13.61 0.14 0.79
N LEU A 26 12.94 -0.64 -0.03
CA LEU A 26 11.56 -0.37 -0.39
C LEU A 26 10.70 -0.61 0.84
N SER A 27 9.86 0.36 1.17
CA SER A 27 8.91 0.27 2.28
C SER A 27 7.53 0.68 1.82
N VAL A 28 6.53 0.35 2.63
CA VAL A 28 5.15 0.74 2.42
C VAL A 28 4.83 1.93 3.32
N THR A 29 4.25 2.96 2.75
CA THR A 29 3.83 4.16 3.46
C THR A 29 2.32 4.32 3.41
N GLY A 30 1.76 5.09 4.35
CA GLY A 30 0.32 5.32 4.44
C GLY A 30 -0.37 4.32 5.35
N GLY A 31 -1.64 4.07 5.09
CA GLY A 31 -2.43 3.10 5.85
C GLY A 31 -3.35 3.69 6.90
N GLU A 32 -3.42 5.02 7.01
CA GLU A 32 -4.40 5.65 7.88
C GLU A 32 -5.81 5.34 7.37
N PRO A 33 -6.72 4.90 8.23
CA PRO A 33 -8.08 4.60 7.81
C PRO A 33 -8.84 5.87 7.46
N VAL A 34 -9.44 5.87 6.28
CA VAL A 34 -10.35 6.93 5.84
C VAL A 34 -11.75 6.34 5.77
N SER A 35 -12.68 6.93 6.49
CA SER A 35 -14.06 6.47 6.54
C SER A 35 -14.93 7.31 5.61
N TYR A 36 -15.79 6.62 4.89
CA TYR A 36 -16.77 7.22 3.98
C TYR A 36 -18.16 6.77 4.37
N GLN A 37 -19.10 7.68 4.29
CA GLN A 37 -20.51 7.36 4.44
C GLN A 37 -21.18 7.44 3.08
N CYS A 38 -21.77 6.33 2.66
CA CYS A 38 -22.44 6.18 1.37
C CYS A 38 -23.95 6.29 1.54
N GLU A 39 -24.68 6.14 0.45
CA GLU A 39 -26.16 6.12 0.49
C GLU A 39 -26.67 5.10 1.49
N GLN A 40 -27.85 5.37 2.06
CA GLN A 40 -28.51 4.51 3.06
C GLN A 40 -27.69 4.29 4.34
N GLY A 41 -26.79 5.21 4.65
CA GLY A 41 -25.96 5.12 5.86
C GLY A 41 -24.90 4.02 5.83
N LYS A 42 -24.64 3.45 4.67
CA LYS A 42 -23.61 2.42 4.51
C LYS A 42 -22.22 3.02 4.66
N LYS A 43 -21.36 2.38 5.41
CA LYS A 43 -20.00 2.87 5.66
C LYS A 43 -18.97 2.00 4.96
N VAL A 44 -18.06 2.68 4.29
CA VAL A 44 -16.92 2.06 3.61
C VAL A 44 -15.66 2.65 4.23
N GLN A 45 -14.66 1.82 4.47
CA GLN A 45 -13.37 2.26 4.96
C GLN A 45 -12.30 1.96 3.91
N VAL A 46 -11.44 2.94 3.67
CA VAL A 46 -10.34 2.80 2.73
C VAL A 46 -9.05 3.18 3.42
N ARG A 47 -8.03 2.35 3.24
CA ARG A 47 -6.66 2.67 3.64
C ARG A 47 -5.83 2.82 2.38
N TYR A 48 -5.20 3.97 2.22
CA TYR A 48 -4.38 4.28 1.06
C TYR A 48 -2.92 4.04 1.36
N PHE A 49 -2.26 3.29 0.50
CA PHE A 49 -0.84 2.93 0.64
C PHE A 49 -0.07 3.28 -0.62
N SER A 50 1.21 3.55 -0.43
CA SER A 50 2.15 3.69 -1.54
C SER A 50 3.46 3.01 -1.19
N LEU A 51 4.18 2.57 -2.19
CA LEU A 51 5.57 2.18 -1.99
C LEU A 51 6.43 3.44 -1.85
N SER A 52 7.52 3.34 -1.11
CA SER A 52 8.37 4.48 -0.80
C SER A 52 9.01 5.12 -2.03
N ASP A 53 9.16 4.37 -3.12
CA ASP A 53 9.66 4.86 -4.40
C ASP A 53 8.55 5.33 -5.35
N GLU A 54 7.30 5.34 -4.87
CA GLU A 54 6.11 5.76 -5.63
C GLU A 54 5.80 4.90 -6.87
N SER A 55 6.41 3.73 -6.97
CA SER A 55 6.19 2.84 -8.12
C SER A 55 4.82 2.15 -8.12
N LEU A 56 4.17 2.07 -6.96
CA LEU A 56 2.86 1.45 -6.81
C LEU A 56 2.08 2.14 -5.72
N SER A 57 0.82 2.43 -6.02
CA SER A 57 -0.18 2.80 -5.01
C SER A 57 -1.27 1.75 -5.00
N PHE A 58 -1.80 1.46 -3.82
CA PHE A 58 -2.87 0.48 -3.65
C PHE A 58 -3.71 0.83 -2.42
N ILE A 59 -4.83 0.18 -2.28
CA ILE A 59 -5.71 0.37 -1.14
C ILE A 59 -6.08 -0.95 -0.47
N LYS A 60 -6.49 -0.85 0.78
CA LYS A 60 -7.30 -1.84 1.48
C LYS A 60 -8.71 -1.28 1.59
N LEU A 61 -9.66 -1.97 1.00
CA LEU A 61 -11.07 -1.56 0.98
C LEU A 61 -11.85 -2.49 1.88
N SER A 62 -12.55 -1.93 2.88
CA SER A 62 -13.40 -2.70 3.79
C SER A 62 -14.85 -2.29 3.59
N LEU A 63 -15.69 -3.26 3.29
CA LEU A 63 -17.11 -3.06 2.98
C LEU A 63 -18.00 -3.35 4.19
N PRO A 64 -19.23 -2.82 4.19
CA PRO A 64 -20.16 -3.02 5.30
C PRO A 64 -20.51 -4.48 5.59
N ASP A 65 -20.43 -5.34 4.58
CA ASP A 65 -20.71 -6.77 4.74
C ASP A 65 -19.54 -7.58 5.31
N GLY A 66 -18.42 -6.90 5.62
CA GLY A 66 -17.22 -7.52 6.17
C GLY A 66 -16.22 -8.02 5.14
N LYS A 67 -16.50 -7.84 3.86
CA LYS A 67 -15.54 -8.21 2.81
C LYS A 67 -14.44 -7.16 2.70
N ASP A 68 -13.23 -7.65 2.50
CA ASP A 68 -12.04 -6.82 2.33
C ASP A 68 -11.38 -7.12 0.99
N TYR A 69 -10.88 -6.07 0.35
CA TYR A 69 -10.17 -6.18 -0.91
C TYR A 69 -8.85 -5.42 -0.83
N THR A 70 -7.85 -5.92 -1.53
CA THR A 70 -6.60 -5.20 -1.78
C THR A 70 -6.54 -4.89 -3.26
N LEU A 71 -6.58 -3.60 -3.60
CA LEU A 71 -6.75 -3.16 -4.97
C LEU A 71 -5.62 -2.21 -5.37
N PRO A 72 -4.86 -2.53 -6.43
CA PRO A 72 -3.87 -1.59 -6.96
C PRO A 72 -4.56 -0.45 -7.72
N GLN A 73 -3.86 0.68 -7.77
CA GLN A 73 -4.31 1.80 -8.59
C GLN A 73 -4.19 1.47 -10.07
N ALA A 74 -5.25 1.76 -10.80
CA ALA A 74 -5.31 1.60 -12.25
C ALA A 74 -5.36 2.96 -12.92
N VAL A 75 -5.14 2.98 -14.24
CA VAL A 75 -5.25 4.21 -15.02
C VAL A 75 -6.71 4.64 -15.07
N SER A 76 -6.94 5.95 -14.87
CA SER A 76 -8.27 6.55 -15.04
C SER A 76 -8.15 7.94 -15.65
N ALA A 77 -9.21 8.38 -16.31
CA ALA A 77 -9.26 9.71 -16.93
C ALA A 77 -9.46 10.82 -15.90
N SER A 78 -10.10 10.52 -14.78
CA SER A 78 -10.33 11.45 -13.69
C SER A 78 -10.40 10.70 -12.37
N GLY A 79 -9.98 11.36 -11.29
CA GLY A 79 -9.91 10.75 -9.97
C GLY A 79 -8.87 9.64 -9.87
N ALA A 80 -8.96 8.85 -8.83
CA ALA A 80 -8.09 7.71 -8.61
C ALA A 80 -8.94 6.44 -8.57
N ARG A 81 -8.62 5.50 -9.43
CA ARG A 81 -9.35 4.25 -9.59
C ARG A 81 -8.47 3.10 -9.10
N TYR A 82 -9.01 2.29 -8.21
CA TYR A 82 -8.32 1.13 -7.63
C TYR A 82 -9.15 -0.12 -7.92
N THR A 83 -8.53 -1.12 -8.53
CA THR A 83 -9.27 -2.30 -8.96
C THR A 83 -8.35 -3.49 -9.20
N ASP A 84 -8.89 -4.68 -8.99
CA ASP A 84 -8.28 -5.93 -9.43
C ASP A 84 -8.74 -6.31 -10.85
N GLU A 85 -9.57 -5.49 -11.48
CA GLU A 85 -10.19 -5.72 -12.79
C GLU A 85 -11.04 -7.01 -12.82
N HIS A 86 -11.38 -7.52 -11.66
CA HIS A 86 -12.04 -8.81 -11.53
C HIS A 86 -13.27 -8.78 -10.61
N GLU A 87 -13.12 -8.28 -9.39
CA GLU A 87 -14.20 -8.32 -8.40
C GLU A 87 -14.68 -6.96 -7.94
N ALA A 88 -13.78 -6.02 -7.76
CA ALA A 88 -14.09 -4.76 -7.08
C ALA A 88 -13.38 -3.56 -7.71
N VAL A 89 -14.03 -2.42 -7.60
CA VAL A 89 -13.49 -1.09 -7.93
C VAL A 89 -13.82 -0.14 -6.80
N TRP A 90 -12.83 0.60 -6.35
CA TRP A 90 -13.01 1.83 -5.61
C TRP A 90 -12.58 2.99 -6.49
N TRP A 91 -13.50 3.91 -6.76
CA TRP A 91 -13.20 5.11 -7.54
C TRP A 91 -13.33 6.31 -6.63
N ASN A 92 -12.22 6.99 -6.39
CA ASN A 92 -12.15 8.15 -5.52
C ASN A 92 -12.03 9.42 -6.35
N LYS A 93 -12.86 10.41 -6.04
CA LYS A 93 -12.84 11.73 -6.67
C LYS A 93 -12.90 12.79 -5.58
N GLY A 94 -11.74 13.33 -5.18
CA GLY A 94 -11.67 14.26 -4.05
C GLY A 94 -12.13 13.59 -2.77
N ASP A 95 -13.12 14.19 -2.09
CA ASP A 95 -13.66 13.67 -0.83
C ASP A 95 -14.78 12.64 -1.05
N GLU A 96 -15.06 12.29 -2.27
CA GLU A 96 -16.14 11.41 -2.64
C GLU A 96 -15.64 10.17 -3.36
N GLY A 97 -16.47 9.15 -3.40
CA GLY A 97 -16.17 7.94 -4.12
C GLY A 97 -17.36 7.01 -4.22
N PHE A 98 -17.14 5.91 -4.92
CA PHE A 98 -18.14 4.85 -5.04
C PHE A 98 -17.44 3.50 -5.21
N VAL A 99 -18.19 2.44 -4.90
CA VAL A 99 -17.72 1.06 -5.04
C VAL A 99 -18.53 0.37 -6.13
N GLU A 100 -17.86 -0.23 -7.07
CA GLU A 100 -18.48 -1.17 -7.99
C GLU A 100 -18.04 -2.59 -7.63
N LEU A 101 -18.97 -3.51 -7.71
CA LEU A 101 -18.71 -4.93 -7.54
C LEU A 101 -19.23 -5.68 -8.75
N ARG A 102 -18.54 -6.75 -9.11
CA ARG A 102 -18.98 -7.62 -10.17
C ARG A 102 -20.02 -8.58 -9.64
N ASP A 103 -21.14 -8.73 -10.34
CA ASP A 103 -22.20 -9.63 -9.96
C ASP A 103 -21.95 -11.06 -10.50
N GLN A 104 -22.90 -11.94 -10.22
CA GLN A 104 -22.79 -13.35 -10.61
C GLN A 104 -22.82 -13.54 -12.12
N ASP A 105 -23.38 -12.58 -12.86
CA ASP A 105 -23.45 -12.62 -14.32
C ASP A 105 -22.21 -12.00 -14.98
N GLY A 106 -21.26 -11.54 -14.16
CA GLY A 106 -20.03 -10.88 -14.62
C GLY A 106 -20.20 -9.41 -14.96
N GLU A 107 -21.32 -8.80 -14.60
CA GLU A 107 -21.59 -7.39 -14.85
C GLU A 107 -21.17 -6.53 -13.66
N TRP A 108 -20.62 -5.36 -13.96
CA TRP A 108 -20.26 -4.38 -12.94
C TRP A 108 -21.49 -3.63 -12.46
N GLN A 109 -21.70 -3.61 -11.15
CA GLN A 109 -22.82 -2.92 -10.50
C GLN A 109 -22.27 -1.93 -9.48
N THR A 110 -22.85 -0.72 -9.43
CA THR A 110 -22.54 0.21 -8.34
C THR A 110 -23.16 -0.31 -7.06
N ALA A 111 -22.34 -0.80 -6.17
CA ALA A 111 -22.79 -1.40 -4.91
C ALA A 111 -22.95 -0.37 -3.79
N TYR A 112 -22.04 0.59 -3.70
CA TYR A 112 -22.09 1.67 -2.71
C TYR A 112 -21.79 2.98 -3.43
N ASN A 113 -22.75 3.89 -3.40
CA ASN A 113 -22.69 5.14 -4.15
C ASN A 113 -22.71 6.36 -3.22
N ASP A 114 -22.36 7.52 -3.77
CA ASP A 114 -22.33 8.79 -3.04
C ASP A 114 -21.62 8.69 -1.69
N CYS A 115 -20.47 8.01 -1.69
CA CYS A 115 -19.65 7.87 -0.51
C CYS A 115 -18.90 9.17 -0.26
N LYS A 116 -19.10 9.76 0.91
CA LYS A 116 -18.49 11.04 1.31
C LYS A 116 -17.61 10.82 2.52
N GLN A 117 -16.41 11.39 2.46
CA GLN A 117 -15.46 11.31 3.55
C GLN A 117 -16.03 11.95 4.81
N GLN A 118 -15.82 11.29 5.93
CA GLN A 118 -16.28 11.70 7.26
C GLN A 118 -15.19 12.41 8.04
#